data_ccfa30d20a326a453a13aef3a465c0c6
#
_entry.id   ccfa30d20a326a453a13aef3a465c0c6
#
_cell.length_a   1.000
_cell.length_b   1.000
_cell.length_c   1.000
_cell.angle_alpha   90.00
_cell.angle_beta   90.00
_cell.angle_gamma   90.00
#
_symmetry.space_group_name_H-M   'P 1'
#
loop_
_entity.id
_entity.type
_entity.pdbx_description
1 polymer ?
#
loop_
_entity_poly.entity_id
_entity_poly.type
_entity_poly.pdbx_seq_one_letter_code
_entity_poly.pdbx_strand_id
1 'polypeptide(L)'
;MSWSVEKCKKFLRSILLSDKGGLIPINILAKDFKEGKGDSIPYRSFGFSSLETFLQSNPDVCRIVTRGREVMVEGVATKETKHIKELV
;
A
#
# COMPACT_ATOMS: atom_id res chain seq x y z
N MET A 1 7.87 4.76 -18.79
CA MET A 1 8.62 4.93 -17.55
C MET A 1 8.45 3.70 -16.67
N SER A 2 9.55 3.15 -16.21
CA SER A 2 9.46 1.94 -15.41
C SER A 2 9.35 2.27 -13.92
N TRP A 3 8.52 1.52 -13.24
CA TRP A 3 8.37 1.65 -11.80
C TRP A 3 9.35 0.70 -11.10
N SER A 4 9.91 1.15 -10.00
CA SER A 4 10.64 0.27 -9.11
C SER A 4 9.73 -0.12 -7.95
N VAL A 5 10.05 -1.23 -7.30
CA VAL A 5 9.29 -1.65 -6.12
C VAL A 5 9.35 -0.56 -5.04
N GLU A 6 10.52 0.04 -4.87
CA GLU A 6 10.69 1.08 -3.85
C GLU A 6 9.82 2.31 -4.12
N LYS A 7 9.71 2.73 -5.37
CA LYS A 7 8.83 3.85 -5.73
C LYS A 7 7.38 3.52 -5.44
N CYS A 8 6.95 2.33 -5.83
CA CYS A 8 5.60 1.90 -5.55
C CYS A 8 5.32 1.88 -4.05
N LYS A 9 6.25 1.35 -3.28
CA LYS A 9 6.09 1.28 -1.83
C LYS A 9 5.96 2.66 -1.21
N LYS A 10 6.77 3.61 -1.66
CA LYS A 10 6.70 4.99 -1.17
C LYS A 10 5.35 5.61 -1.44
N PHE A 11 4.84 5.44 -2.65
CA PHE A 11 3.57 6.03 -3.01
C PHE A 11 2.40 5.37 -2.30
N LEU A 12 2.44 4.04 -2.18
CA LEU A 12 1.42 3.31 -1.44
C LEU A 12 1.41 3.74 0.03
N ARG A 13 2.57 3.89 0.62
CA ARG A 13 2.68 4.35 2.00
C ARG A 13 2.07 5.73 2.16
N SER A 14 2.34 6.62 1.20
CA SER A 14 1.79 7.96 1.22
C SER A 14 0.26 7.95 1.17
N ILE A 15 -0.31 7.14 0.29
CA ILE A 15 -1.76 7.02 0.18
C ILE A 15 -2.36 6.51 1.49
N LEU A 16 -1.78 5.43 2.01
CA LEU A 16 -2.32 4.78 3.19
C LEU A 16 -2.20 5.64 4.45
N LEU A 17 -1.10 6.36 4.59
CA LEU A 17 -0.89 7.21 5.77
C LEU A 17 -1.68 8.51 5.72
N SER A 18 -2.07 8.95 4.53
CA SER A 18 -2.87 10.16 4.40
C SER A 18 -4.35 9.88 4.61
N ASP A 19 -4.77 8.63 4.53
CA ASP A 19 -6.16 8.26 4.74
C ASP A 19 -6.45 8.21 6.24
N LYS A 20 -7.55 8.82 6.64
CA LYS A 20 -7.89 8.99 8.05
C LYS A 20 -8.01 7.72 8.85
N GLY A 21 -8.48 6.67 8.25
CA GLY A 21 -8.63 5.40 8.95
C GLY A 21 -7.47 4.46 8.78
N GLY A 22 -6.62 4.73 7.81
CA GLY A 22 -5.54 3.84 7.45
C GLY A 22 -6.00 2.51 6.91
N LEU A 23 -7.30 2.33 6.71
CA LEU A 23 -7.89 1.08 6.24
C LEU A 23 -8.83 1.40 5.09
N ILE A 24 -8.49 0.95 3.89
CA ILE A 24 -9.28 1.22 2.70
C ILE A 24 -9.47 -0.06 1.89
N PRO A 25 -10.56 -0.15 1.12
CA PRO A 25 -10.75 -1.30 0.22
C PRO A 25 -9.60 -1.37 -0.80
N ILE A 26 -9.21 -2.59 -1.14
CA ILE A 26 -8.09 -2.78 -2.05
C ILE A 26 -8.36 -2.15 -3.43
N ASN A 27 -9.59 -2.18 -3.89
CA ASN A 27 -9.94 -1.56 -5.17
C ASN A 27 -9.86 -0.04 -5.12
N ILE A 28 -10.15 0.56 -3.98
CA ILE A 28 -10.00 2.00 -3.80
C ILE A 28 -8.52 2.38 -3.78
N LEU A 29 -7.68 1.58 -3.14
CA LEU A 29 -6.25 1.82 -3.15
C LEU A 29 -5.70 1.79 -4.57
N ALA A 30 -6.11 0.80 -5.36
CA ALA A 30 -5.67 0.69 -6.75
C ALA A 30 -6.14 1.89 -7.57
N LYS A 31 -7.37 2.35 -7.33
CA LYS A 31 -7.92 3.51 -8.02
C LYS A 31 -7.16 4.78 -7.66
N ASP A 32 -6.89 4.98 -6.39
CA ASP A 32 -6.15 6.16 -5.92
C ASP A 32 -4.74 6.19 -6.52
N PHE A 33 -4.09 5.05 -6.60
CA PHE A 33 -2.78 4.96 -7.21
C PHE A 33 -2.84 5.39 -8.68
N LYS A 34 -3.81 4.84 -9.40
CA LYS A 34 -3.97 5.15 -10.82
C LYS A 34 -4.27 6.63 -11.05
N GLU A 35 -5.13 7.20 -10.23
CA GLU A 35 -5.49 8.61 -10.36
C GLU A 35 -4.31 9.52 -10.05
N GLY A 36 -3.50 9.15 -9.07
CA GLY A 36 -2.36 9.97 -8.68
C GLY A 36 -1.17 9.88 -9.62
N LYS A 37 -0.96 8.74 -10.25
CA LYS A 37 0.22 8.50 -11.08
C LYS A 37 -0.09 8.24 -12.55
N GLY A 38 -1.37 8.10 -12.88
CA GLY A 38 -1.76 7.83 -14.26
C GLY A 38 -1.61 6.39 -14.72
N ASP A 39 -1.06 5.54 -13.86
CA ASP A 39 -0.82 4.14 -14.17
C ASP A 39 -1.33 3.24 -13.06
N SER A 40 -1.76 2.05 -13.42
CA SER A 40 -2.11 1.03 -12.43
C SER A 40 -0.85 0.54 -11.72
N ILE A 41 -1.03 0.01 -10.51
CA ILE A 41 0.10 -0.58 -9.78
C ILE A 41 0.68 -1.71 -10.62
N PRO A 42 1.99 -1.67 -10.97
CA PRO A 42 2.57 -2.63 -11.89
C PRO A 42 3.02 -3.92 -11.19
N TYR A 43 2.11 -4.55 -10.46
CA TYR A 43 2.45 -5.75 -9.69
C TYR A 43 2.94 -6.90 -10.58
N ARG A 44 2.41 -6.99 -11.81
CA ARG A 44 2.84 -8.03 -12.75
C ARG A 44 4.28 -7.83 -13.20
N SER A 45 4.71 -6.58 -13.35
CA SER A 45 6.09 -6.28 -13.72
C SER A 45 7.06 -6.72 -12.64
N PHE A 46 6.60 -6.83 -11.40
CA PHE A 46 7.43 -7.27 -10.28
C PHE A 46 7.35 -8.77 -10.04
N GLY A 47 6.62 -9.50 -10.89
CA GLY A 47 6.53 -10.94 -10.78
C GLY A 47 5.39 -11.47 -9.94
N PHE A 48 4.42 -10.65 -9.60
CA PHE A 48 3.27 -11.07 -8.79
C PHE A 48 2.06 -11.33 -9.67
N SER A 49 1.29 -12.33 -9.31
CA SER A 49 0.11 -12.71 -10.08
C SER A 49 -1.11 -11.84 -9.78
N SER A 50 -1.13 -11.18 -8.64
CA SER A 50 -2.24 -10.32 -8.26
C SER A 50 -1.74 -9.17 -7.38
N LEU A 51 -2.53 -8.10 -7.32
CA LEU A 51 -2.22 -6.97 -6.46
C LEU A 51 -2.19 -7.38 -5.00
N GLU A 52 -3.12 -8.22 -4.60
CA GLU A 52 -3.17 -8.71 -3.23
C GLU A 52 -1.88 -9.42 -2.84
N THR A 53 -1.37 -10.27 -3.71
CA THR A 53 -0.11 -10.98 -3.48
C THR A 53 1.06 -10.00 -3.34
N PHE A 54 1.07 -9.00 -4.21
CA PHE A 54 2.11 -7.96 -4.14
C PHE A 54 2.07 -7.23 -2.79
N LEU A 55 0.89 -6.84 -2.37
CA LEU A 55 0.74 -6.12 -1.09
C LEU A 55 1.12 -7.00 0.09
N GLN A 56 0.77 -8.28 0.05
CA GLN A 56 1.14 -9.21 1.10
C GLN A 56 2.64 -9.42 1.22
N SER A 57 3.36 -9.23 0.13
CA SER A 57 4.82 -9.37 0.15
C SER A 57 5.51 -8.16 0.76
N ASN A 58 4.77 -7.11 1.09
CA ASN A 58 5.31 -5.88 1.66
C ASN A 58 4.66 -5.56 3.01
N PRO A 59 4.89 -6.41 4.02
CA PRO A 59 4.26 -6.20 5.33
C PRO A 59 4.75 -4.96 6.06
N ASP A 60 5.84 -4.38 5.60
CA ASP A 60 6.36 -3.14 6.15
C ASP A 60 5.59 -1.91 5.66
N VAL A 61 4.83 -2.07 4.59
CA VAL A 61 4.05 -0.97 4.00
C VAL A 61 2.58 -1.07 4.40
N CYS A 62 2.03 -2.26 4.32
CA CYS A 62 0.60 -2.45 4.50
C CYS A 62 0.28 -3.87 4.93
N ARG A 63 -0.93 -4.04 5.42
CA ARG A 63 -1.47 -5.36 5.80
C ARG A 63 -2.80 -5.57 5.09
N ILE A 64 -3.05 -6.81 4.73
CA ILE A 64 -4.34 -7.19 4.15
C ILE A 64 -5.25 -7.62 5.29
N VAL A 65 -6.43 -7.01 5.33
CA VAL A 65 -7.45 -7.34 6.31
C VAL A 65 -8.70 -7.74 5.55
N THR A 66 -9.16 -8.96 5.75
CA THR A 66 -10.37 -9.44 5.10
C THR A 66 -11.55 -9.28 6.05
N ARG A 67 -12.59 -8.58 5.59
CA ARG A 67 -13.82 -8.40 6.34
C ARG A 67 -14.98 -8.92 5.50
N GLY A 68 -15.50 -10.08 5.88
CA GLY A 68 -16.55 -10.71 5.12
C GLY A 68 -16.08 -10.99 3.71
N ARG A 69 -16.70 -10.34 2.74
CA ARG A 69 -16.35 -10.50 1.33
C ARG A 69 -15.42 -9.41 0.81
N GLU A 70 -15.07 -8.46 1.65
CA GLU A 70 -14.24 -7.35 1.23
C GLU A 70 -12.80 -7.56 1.67
N VAL A 71 -11.88 -7.20 0.77
CA VAL A 71 -10.47 -7.20 1.07
C VAL A 71 -10.06 -5.75 1.32
N MET A 72 -9.56 -5.49 2.51
CA MET A 72 -9.15 -4.15 2.92
C MET A 72 -7.63 -4.11 3.05
N VAL A 73 -7.08 -2.91 2.93
CA VAL A 73 -5.64 -2.70 3.08
C VAL A 73 -5.44 -1.67 4.18
N GLU A 74 -4.60 -2.01 5.14
CA GLU A 74 -4.28 -1.12 6.25
C GLU A 74 -2.84 -0.66 6.15
N GLY A 75 -2.61 0.65 6.34
CA GLY A 75 -1.26 1.20 6.34
C GLY A 75 -0.51 0.80 7.60
N VAL A 76 0.76 0.48 7.43
CA VAL A 76 1.63 0.10 8.55
C VAL A 76 2.65 1.21 8.76
N ALA A 77 2.75 1.69 10.01
CA ALA A 77 3.73 2.71 10.35
C ALA A 77 5.14 2.13 10.22
N THR A 78 6.05 2.94 9.70
CA THR A 78 7.43 2.51 9.56
C THR A 78 8.12 2.52 10.91
N LYS A 79 9.25 1.82 10.99
CA LYS A 79 10.05 1.84 12.20
C LYS A 79 10.50 3.24 12.55
N GLU A 80 10.81 4.04 11.56
CA GLU A 80 11.22 5.42 11.77
C GLU A 80 10.13 6.24 12.43
N THR A 81 8.89 6.12 11.94
CA THR A 81 7.76 6.84 12.52
C THR A 81 7.52 6.37 13.95
N LYS A 82 7.60 5.07 14.18
CA LYS A 82 7.39 4.50 15.49
C LYS A 82 8.49 4.95 16.46
N HIS A 83 9.71 4.97 15.99
CA HIS A 83 10.86 5.41 16.80
C HIS A 83 10.71 6.86 17.23
N ILE A 84 10.29 7.71 16.32
CA ILE A 84 10.06 9.12 16.63
C ILE A 84 8.99 9.28 17.72
N LYS A 85 7.93 8.50 17.64
CA LYS A 85 6.89 8.54 18.65
C LYS A 85 7.39 8.12 20.03
N GLU A 86 8.26 7.16 20.05
CA GLU A 86 8.81 6.69 21.32
C GLU A 86 9.74 7.71 21.96
N LEU A 87 10.41 8.51 21.17
CA LEU A 87 11.31 9.53 21.67
C LEU A 87 10.58 10.76 22.22
N VAL A 88 9.35 10.94 21.82
CA VAL A 88 8.52 12.02 22.31
C VAL A 88 7.78 11.59 23.57
#